data_ccbba1f6822994077dd057397827e10c
#
_entry.id   ccbba1f6822994077dd057397827e10c
#
_cell.length_a   1.000
_cell.length_b   1.000
_cell.length_c   1.000
_cell.angle_alpha   90.00
_cell.angle_beta   90.00
_cell.angle_gamma   90.00
#
_symmetry.space_group_name_H-M   'P 1'
#
loop_
_entity.id
_entity.type
_entity.pdbx_description
1 polymer ?
#
loop_
_entity_poly.entity_id
_entity_poly.type
_entity_poly.pdbx_seq_one_letter_code
_entity_poly.pdbx_strand_id
1 'polypeptide(L)'
;ENPDVVSFFDLSKENFNYVFDLNIVGTLIPTQVFIVDMLDNPGANVLNIASMSSYHAITKVSAYCAAKAAISNFTEWLAVHFSKVGIRCNAIAPGFFSTQQNAKLLFNEDGTPTARTGKILNNTPMDRFGEVEELIGSVLFLACEEASGFVNGACIPIDGAFAAYSGV
;
A
#
# COMPACT_ATOMS: atom_id res chain seq x y z
N GLU A 1 2.80 -3.65 15.10
CA GLU A 1 4.13 -3.21 15.59
C GLU A 1 3.99 -2.45 16.90
N ASN A 2 4.94 -2.67 17.83
CA ASN A 2 4.98 -1.92 19.08
C ASN A 2 5.61 -0.54 18.83
N PRO A 3 4.88 0.59 19.01
CA PRO A 3 5.40 1.94 18.81
C PRO A 3 6.48 2.34 19.83
N ASP A 4 6.61 1.60 20.93
CA ASP A 4 7.58 1.85 21.99
C ASP A 4 8.95 1.23 21.74
N VAL A 5 9.08 0.38 20.67
CA VAL A 5 10.37 -0.14 20.25
C VAL A 5 11.24 0.99 19.74
N VAL A 6 12.31 1.27 20.47
CA VAL A 6 13.21 2.40 20.20
C VAL A 6 14.47 1.96 19.45
N SER A 7 14.86 0.68 19.59
CA SER A 7 16.09 0.10 19.03
C SER A 7 15.78 -0.99 18.00
N PHE A 8 16.60 -1.05 16.95
CA PHE A 8 16.58 -2.18 16.01
C PHE A 8 16.77 -3.54 16.70
N PHE A 9 17.54 -3.57 17.78
CA PHE A 9 17.83 -4.79 18.53
C PHE A 9 16.64 -5.28 19.37
N ASP A 10 15.62 -4.43 19.56
CA ASP A 10 14.40 -4.76 20.30
C ASP A 10 13.28 -5.29 19.38
N LEU A 11 13.53 -5.37 18.06
CA LEU A 11 12.57 -5.92 17.12
C LEU A 11 12.42 -7.43 17.34
N SER A 12 11.24 -7.86 17.82
CA SER A 12 10.97 -9.26 18.00
C SER A 12 10.71 -9.95 16.65
N LYS A 13 11.25 -11.16 16.48
CA LYS A 13 11.02 -12.01 15.32
C LYS A 13 9.53 -12.32 15.15
N GLU A 14 8.83 -12.54 16.26
CA GLU A 14 7.41 -12.87 16.29
C GLU A 14 6.58 -11.71 15.72
N ASN A 15 6.83 -10.47 16.16
CA ASN A 15 6.14 -9.29 15.65
C ASN A 15 6.48 -9.03 14.18
N PHE A 16 7.74 -9.24 13.79
CA PHE A 16 8.16 -9.11 12.41
C PHE A 16 7.41 -10.10 11.51
N ASN A 17 7.37 -11.37 11.88
CA ASN A 17 6.66 -12.43 11.19
C ASN A 17 5.15 -12.13 11.12
N TYR A 18 4.53 -11.70 12.23
CA TYR A 18 3.11 -11.36 12.26
C TYR A 18 2.75 -10.29 11.20
N VAL A 19 3.58 -9.25 11.06
CA VAL A 19 3.36 -8.21 10.04
C VAL A 19 3.50 -8.77 8.62
N PHE A 20 4.47 -9.67 8.40
CA PHE A 20 4.65 -10.35 7.12
C PHE A 20 3.51 -11.30 6.81
N ASP A 21 3.09 -12.12 7.76
CA ASP A 21 1.96 -13.03 7.59
C ASP A 21 0.68 -12.26 7.24
N LEU A 22 0.40 -11.18 7.97
CA LEU A 22 -0.78 -10.36 7.70
C LEU A 22 -0.73 -9.73 6.30
N ASN A 23 0.40 -9.20 5.86
CA ASN A 23 0.49 -8.46 4.61
C ASN A 23 0.79 -9.34 3.40
N ILE A 24 1.80 -10.20 3.48
CA ILE A 24 2.25 -11.02 2.34
C ILE A 24 1.43 -12.31 2.23
N VAL A 25 1.37 -13.10 3.30
CA VAL A 25 0.60 -14.36 3.27
C VAL A 25 -0.89 -14.06 3.14
N GLY A 26 -1.38 -13.00 3.81
CA GLY A 26 -2.74 -12.48 3.67
C GLY A 26 -3.10 -11.91 2.30
N THR A 27 -2.11 -11.64 1.44
CA THR A 27 -2.32 -11.31 0.01
C THR A 27 -2.18 -12.55 -0.85
N LEU A 28 -1.18 -13.39 -0.60
CA LEU A 28 -0.90 -14.60 -1.36
C LEU A 28 -2.06 -15.60 -1.34
N ILE A 29 -2.54 -15.97 -0.13
CA ILE A 29 -3.55 -17.02 0.01
C ILE A 29 -4.87 -16.65 -0.69
N PRO A 30 -5.48 -15.47 -0.48
CA PRO A 30 -6.67 -15.08 -1.23
C PRO A 30 -6.42 -15.04 -2.73
N THR A 31 -5.26 -14.55 -3.18
CA THR A 31 -4.91 -14.55 -4.60
C THR A 31 -4.89 -15.97 -5.16
N GLN A 32 -4.25 -16.92 -4.48
CA GLN A 32 -4.23 -18.33 -4.91
C GLN A 32 -5.62 -18.95 -5.01
N VAL A 33 -6.50 -18.62 -4.06
CA VAL A 33 -7.86 -19.18 -4.03
C VAL A 33 -8.71 -18.61 -5.16
N PHE A 34 -8.73 -17.27 -5.31
CA PHE A 34 -9.66 -16.62 -6.23
C PHE A 34 -9.18 -16.62 -7.67
N ILE A 35 -7.86 -16.65 -7.92
CA ILE A 35 -7.32 -16.55 -9.27
C ILE A 35 -7.70 -17.75 -10.14
N VAL A 36 -7.99 -18.90 -9.53
CA VAL A 36 -8.46 -20.11 -10.24
C VAL A 36 -9.79 -19.83 -10.96
N ASP A 37 -10.70 -19.13 -10.31
CA ASP A 37 -12.01 -18.78 -10.89
C ASP A 37 -11.92 -17.60 -11.89
N MET A 38 -10.75 -16.97 -11.96
CA MET A 38 -10.47 -15.87 -12.90
C MET A 38 -9.88 -16.39 -14.23
N LEU A 39 -9.39 -17.63 -14.27
CA LEU A 39 -8.92 -18.24 -15.49
C LEU A 39 -10.08 -18.33 -16.48
N ASP A 40 -9.80 -18.05 -17.76
CA ASP A 40 -10.80 -18.01 -18.84
C ASP A 40 -11.91 -16.95 -18.68
N ASN A 41 -11.74 -16.01 -17.74
CA ASN A 41 -12.66 -14.90 -17.57
C ASN A 41 -12.04 -13.60 -18.15
N PRO A 42 -12.48 -13.17 -19.34
CA PRO A 42 -11.93 -11.97 -19.99
C PRO A 42 -12.08 -10.71 -19.10
N GLY A 43 -11.03 -9.91 -19.01
CA GLY A 43 -11.02 -8.68 -18.22
C GLY A 43 -10.77 -8.89 -16.72
N ALA A 44 -10.57 -10.14 -16.28
CA ALA A 44 -10.23 -10.42 -14.88
C ALA A 44 -8.94 -9.69 -14.48
N ASN A 45 -8.95 -9.14 -13.26
CA ASN A 45 -7.77 -8.45 -12.74
C ASN A 45 -7.63 -8.60 -11.23
N VAL A 46 -6.37 -8.53 -10.77
CA VAL A 46 -6.00 -8.47 -9.36
C VAL A 46 -5.52 -7.06 -9.06
N LEU A 47 -6.09 -6.43 -8.05
CA LEU A 47 -5.68 -5.14 -7.56
C LEU A 47 -5.19 -5.27 -6.10
N ASN A 48 -3.89 -5.17 -5.92
CA ASN A 48 -3.25 -5.22 -4.62
C ASN A 48 -3.16 -3.85 -3.96
N ILE A 49 -3.15 -3.84 -2.63
CA ILE A 49 -2.95 -2.62 -1.84
C ILE A 49 -1.52 -2.63 -1.28
N ALA A 50 -0.62 -1.94 -1.98
CA ALA A 50 0.72 -1.65 -1.52
C ALA A 50 0.73 -0.47 -0.53
N SER A 51 1.71 0.38 -0.56
CA SER A 51 1.82 1.62 0.21
C SER A 51 2.90 2.52 -0.41
N MET A 52 2.85 3.82 -0.17
CA MET A 52 3.98 4.69 -0.49
C MET A 52 5.26 4.22 0.22
N SER A 53 5.14 3.51 1.33
CA SER A 53 6.27 2.89 2.04
C SER A 53 6.94 1.75 1.26
N SER A 54 6.38 1.31 0.14
CA SER A 54 7.05 0.41 -0.81
C SER A 54 8.21 1.10 -1.54
N TYR A 55 8.14 2.41 -1.69
CA TYR A 55 9.15 3.22 -2.37
C TYR A 55 10.13 3.87 -1.40
N HIS A 56 9.66 4.27 -0.22
CA HIS A 56 10.45 4.98 0.78
C HIS A 56 10.22 4.41 2.17
N ALA A 57 11.32 4.21 2.91
CA ALA A 57 11.22 3.73 4.28
C ALA A 57 10.62 4.80 5.20
N ILE A 58 9.71 4.36 6.05
CA ILE A 58 9.15 5.17 7.15
C ILE A 58 9.80 4.71 8.45
N THR A 59 10.16 5.65 9.31
CA THR A 59 10.75 5.34 10.62
C THR A 59 9.80 4.52 11.50
N LYS A 60 10.34 3.63 12.33
CA LYS A 60 9.65 2.80 13.34
C LYS A 60 8.76 1.66 12.80
N VAL A 61 8.64 1.48 11.49
CA VAL A 61 7.75 0.48 10.88
C VAL A 61 8.48 -0.38 9.82
N SER A 62 9.65 -0.88 10.18
CA SER A 62 10.55 -1.63 9.27
C SER A 62 9.87 -2.85 8.63
N ALA A 63 9.20 -3.69 9.42
CA ALA A 63 8.51 -4.87 8.94
C ALA A 63 7.39 -4.50 7.96
N TYR A 64 6.62 -3.44 8.26
CA TYR A 64 5.55 -2.97 7.38
C TYR A 64 6.10 -2.46 6.03
N CYS A 65 7.15 -1.62 6.06
CA CYS A 65 7.78 -1.12 4.83
C CYS A 65 8.28 -2.29 3.96
N ALA A 66 9.01 -3.23 4.55
CA ALA A 66 9.52 -4.39 3.85
C ALA A 66 8.38 -5.26 3.27
N ALA A 67 7.31 -5.50 4.04
CA ALA A 67 6.16 -6.26 3.58
C ALA A 67 5.43 -5.55 2.41
N LYS A 68 5.26 -4.23 2.48
CA LYS A 68 4.61 -3.47 1.39
C LYS A 68 5.47 -3.39 0.13
N ALA A 69 6.80 -3.31 0.26
CA ALA A 69 7.72 -3.46 -0.87
C ALA A 69 7.62 -4.85 -1.51
N ALA A 70 7.50 -5.89 -0.69
CA ALA A 70 7.28 -7.25 -1.18
C ALA A 70 5.94 -7.40 -1.93
N ILE A 71 4.86 -6.72 -1.51
CA ILE A 71 3.57 -6.70 -2.26
C ILE A 71 3.76 -6.06 -3.63
N SER A 72 4.51 -4.96 -3.74
CA SER A 72 4.77 -4.32 -5.04
C SER A 72 5.49 -5.28 -5.98
N ASN A 73 6.55 -5.92 -5.53
CA ASN A 73 7.29 -6.90 -6.34
C ASN A 73 6.46 -8.15 -6.64
N PHE A 74 5.67 -8.65 -5.68
CA PHE A 74 4.76 -9.76 -5.92
C PHE A 74 3.69 -9.43 -6.96
N THR A 75 3.20 -8.19 -7.00
CA THR A 75 2.27 -7.71 -8.02
C THR A 75 2.91 -7.76 -9.42
N GLU A 76 4.16 -7.33 -9.56
CA GLU A 76 4.91 -7.43 -10.81
C GLU A 76 5.09 -8.89 -11.24
N TRP A 77 5.43 -9.77 -10.30
CA TRP A 77 5.57 -11.19 -10.56
C TRP A 77 4.25 -11.81 -11.04
N LEU A 78 3.12 -11.51 -10.38
CA LEU A 78 1.79 -11.97 -10.81
C LEU A 78 1.46 -11.47 -12.21
N ALA A 79 1.75 -10.19 -12.51
CA ALA A 79 1.49 -9.60 -13.82
C ALA A 79 2.23 -10.33 -14.94
N VAL A 80 3.50 -10.68 -14.73
CA VAL A 80 4.29 -11.46 -15.68
C VAL A 80 3.74 -12.87 -15.81
N HIS A 81 3.46 -13.53 -14.67
CA HIS A 81 3.04 -14.93 -14.63
C HIS A 81 1.70 -15.16 -15.33
N PHE A 82 0.72 -14.28 -15.09
CA PHE A 82 -0.64 -14.44 -15.60
C PHE A 82 -0.92 -13.66 -16.90
N SER A 83 0.05 -12.96 -17.46
CA SER A 83 -0.13 -12.14 -18.67
C SER A 83 -0.70 -12.92 -19.85
N LYS A 84 -0.24 -14.17 -20.06
CA LYS A 84 -0.64 -15.02 -21.21
C LYS A 84 -2.05 -15.60 -21.08
N VAL A 85 -2.61 -15.61 -19.88
CA VAL A 85 -4.00 -16.06 -19.63
C VAL A 85 -4.96 -14.89 -19.48
N GLY A 86 -4.48 -13.66 -19.76
CA GLY A 86 -5.33 -12.47 -19.83
C GLY A 86 -5.68 -11.83 -18.48
N ILE A 87 -5.06 -12.25 -17.36
CA ILE A 87 -5.29 -11.64 -16.05
C ILE A 87 -4.26 -10.53 -15.83
N ARG A 88 -4.74 -9.33 -15.59
CA ARG A 88 -3.90 -8.17 -15.23
C ARG A 88 -3.71 -8.11 -13.72
N CYS A 89 -2.52 -7.75 -13.26
CA CYS A 89 -2.21 -7.59 -11.85
C CYS A 89 -1.54 -6.24 -11.63
N ASN A 90 -2.17 -5.38 -10.84
CA ASN A 90 -1.67 -4.05 -10.53
C ASN A 90 -1.81 -3.77 -9.03
N ALA A 91 -1.24 -2.67 -8.57
CA ALA A 91 -1.38 -2.20 -7.20
C ALA A 91 -1.63 -0.69 -7.15
N ILE A 92 -2.29 -0.25 -6.10
CA ILE A 92 -2.23 1.13 -5.65
C ILE A 92 -1.32 1.22 -4.42
N ALA A 93 -0.65 2.35 -4.27
CA ALA A 93 0.24 2.65 -3.15
C ALA A 93 -0.25 3.91 -2.42
N PRO A 94 -1.24 3.78 -1.51
CA PRO A 94 -1.76 4.91 -0.76
C PRO A 94 -0.68 5.55 0.12
N GLY A 95 -0.71 6.87 0.22
CA GLY A 95 0.03 7.65 1.20
C GLY A 95 -0.69 7.73 2.55
N PHE A 96 -0.77 8.90 3.12
CA PHE A 96 -1.45 9.13 4.37
C PHE A 96 -2.87 9.65 4.15
N PHE A 97 -3.84 8.86 4.60
CA PHE A 97 -5.27 9.16 4.56
C PHE A 97 -5.80 9.28 5.99
N SER A 98 -6.65 10.25 6.26
CA SER A 98 -7.31 10.35 7.57
C SER A 98 -8.46 9.37 7.63
N THR A 99 -8.42 8.44 8.59
CA THR A 99 -9.45 7.43 8.81
C THR A 99 -9.75 7.29 10.30
N GLN A 100 -10.89 6.72 10.64
CA GLN A 100 -11.23 6.44 12.05
C GLN A 100 -10.19 5.53 12.72
N GLN A 101 -9.57 4.63 11.97
CA GLN A 101 -8.58 3.69 12.49
C GLN A 101 -7.29 4.40 12.95
N ASN A 102 -6.86 5.45 12.25
CA ASN A 102 -5.61 6.14 12.55
C ASN A 102 -5.79 7.50 13.20
N ALA A 103 -7.03 7.94 13.43
CA ALA A 103 -7.33 9.25 14.02
C ALA A 103 -6.57 9.49 15.33
N LYS A 104 -6.52 8.50 16.23
CA LYS A 104 -5.79 8.60 17.51
C LYS A 104 -4.27 8.73 17.37
N LEU A 105 -3.70 8.34 16.23
CA LEU A 105 -2.26 8.50 15.93
C LEU A 105 -1.96 9.88 15.33
N LEU A 106 -2.96 10.50 14.72
CA LEU A 106 -2.84 11.75 13.99
C LEU A 106 -3.29 12.96 14.81
N PHE A 107 -4.29 12.79 15.68
CA PHE A 107 -4.89 13.87 16.44
C PHE A 107 -4.93 13.52 17.93
N ASN A 108 -4.68 14.54 18.76
CA ASN A 108 -4.85 14.48 20.21
C ASN A 108 -6.36 14.45 20.57
N GLU A 109 -6.68 14.19 21.83
CA GLU A 109 -8.08 14.15 22.31
C GLU A 109 -8.81 15.49 22.13
N ASP A 110 -8.08 16.59 22.15
CA ASP A 110 -8.59 17.95 21.91
C ASP A 110 -8.72 18.31 20.42
N GLY A 111 -8.43 17.36 19.51
CA GLY A 111 -8.49 17.56 18.07
C GLY A 111 -7.26 18.24 17.47
N THR A 112 -6.26 18.63 18.26
CA THR A 112 -5.02 19.20 17.74
C THR A 112 -4.14 18.13 17.07
N PRO A 113 -3.37 18.51 16.02
CA PRO A 113 -2.45 17.56 15.37
C PRO A 113 -1.36 17.07 16.31
N THR A 114 -1.04 15.78 16.24
CA THR A 114 0.12 15.22 16.94
C THR A 114 1.43 15.66 16.27
N ALA A 115 2.56 15.52 16.97
CA ALA A 115 3.89 15.74 16.38
C ALA A 115 4.15 14.83 15.15
N ARG A 116 3.51 13.65 15.10
CA ARG A 116 3.55 12.74 13.94
C ARG A 116 2.87 13.37 12.74
N THR A 117 1.70 13.95 12.93
CA THR A 117 0.94 14.67 11.89
C THR A 117 1.77 15.78 11.27
N GLY A 118 2.40 16.62 12.09
CA GLY A 118 3.26 17.68 11.60
C GLY A 118 4.40 17.16 10.73
N LYS A 119 5.04 16.04 11.11
CA LYS A 119 6.08 15.41 10.30
C LYS A 119 5.55 14.86 8.97
N ILE A 120 4.35 14.27 8.97
CA ILE A 120 3.72 13.75 7.75
C ILE A 120 3.41 14.91 6.80
N LEU A 121 2.73 15.93 7.26
CA LEU A 121 2.32 17.07 6.43
C LEU A 121 3.51 17.84 5.88
N ASN A 122 4.54 18.08 6.69
CA ASN A 122 5.76 18.74 6.23
C ASN A 122 6.49 17.98 5.11
N ASN A 123 6.24 16.66 4.96
CA ASN A 123 6.80 15.84 3.89
C ASN A 123 5.76 15.48 2.81
N THR A 124 4.56 16.03 2.89
CA THR A 124 3.51 15.87 1.89
C THR A 124 3.34 17.20 1.15
N PRO A 125 3.82 17.37 -0.08
CA PRO A 125 3.74 18.65 -0.80
C PRO A 125 2.33 19.22 -0.97
N MET A 126 1.29 18.37 -1.00
CA MET A 126 -0.10 18.84 -1.03
C MET A 126 -0.61 19.35 0.33
N ASP A 127 0.22 19.29 1.39
CA ASP A 127 -0.02 19.83 2.75
C ASP A 127 -1.37 19.41 3.37
N ARG A 128 -1.81 18.19 3.06
CA ARG A 128 -3.01 17.59 3.64
C ARG A 128 -2.96 16.06 3.61
N PHE A 129 -3.81 15.43 4.38
CA PHE A 129 -4.14 14.02 4.21
C PHE A 129 -5.01 13.82 2.97
N GLY A 130 -4.95 12.62 2.38
CA GLY A 130 -5.91 12.21 1.38
C GLY A 130 -7.26 11.86 2.02
N GLU A 131 -8.34 12.09 1.27
CA GLU A 131 -9.67 11.56 1.57
C GLU A 131 -9.83 10.18 0.93
N VAL A 132 -10.49 9.24 1.60
CA VAL A 132 -10.59 7.84 1.13
C VAL A 132 -11.26 7.73 -0.24
N GLU A 133 -12.14 8.66 -0.58
CA GLU A 133 -12.81 8.75 -1.87
C GLU A 133 -11.85 9.04 -3.02
N GLU A 134 -10.70 9.65 -2.75
CA GLU A 134 -9.66 9.95 -3.75
C GLU A 134 -8.94 8.68 -4.26
N LEU A 135 -9.09 7.56 -3.59
CA LEU A 135 -8.61 6.26 -4.06
C LEU A 135 -9.51 5.68 -5.17
N ILE A 136 -10.81 6.03 -5.19
CA ILE A 136 -11.82 5.41 -6.05
C ILE A 136 -11.46 5.54 -7.52
N GLY A 137 -11.01 6.72 -7.96
CA GLY A 137 -10.66 6.96 -9.36
C GLY A 137 -9.58 6.02 -9.88
N SER A 138 -8.52 5.80 -9.09
CA SER A 138 -7.42 4.90 -9.46
C SER A 138 -7.85 3.43 -9.42
N VAL A 139 -8.71 3.05 -8.47
CA VAL A 139 -9.28 1.70 -8.39
C VAL A 139 -10.14 1.42 -9.62
N LEU A 140 -11.05 2.31 -9.96
CA LEU A 140 -11.92 2.17 -11.13
C LEU A 140 -11.12 2.15 -12.44
N PHE A 141 -10.11 3.01 -12.57
CA PHE A 141 -9.21 3.00 -13.73
C PHE A 141 -8.53 1.66 -13.90
N LEU A 142 -7.93 1.11 -12.85
CA LEU A 142 -7.21 -0.17 -12.92
C LEU A 142 -8.16 -1.37 -13.09
N ALA A 143 -9.39 -1.29 -12.57
CA ALA A 143 -10.39 -2.33 -12.71
C ALA A 143 -11.02 -2.38 -14.11
N CYS A 144 -11.12 -1.23 -14.80
CA CYS A 144 -11.75 -1.12 -16.12
C CYS A 144 -10.77 -1.55 -17.23
N GLU A 145 -11.11 -2.59 -17.97
CA GLU A 145 -10.25 -3.10 -19.06
C GLU A 145 -10.15 -2.11 -20.21
N GLU A 146 -11.24 -1.43 -20.56
CA GLU A 146 -11.27 -0.44 -21.65
C GLU A 146 -10.35 0.75 -21.36
N ALA A 147 -10.20 1.09 -20.07
CA ALA A 147 -9.36 2.22 -19.65
C ALA A 147 -7.90 1.83 -19.42
N SER A 148 -7.64 0.59 -19.00
CA SER A 148 -6.31 0.18 -18.51
C SER A 148 -5.88 -1.21 -18.99
N GLY A 149 -6.45 -1.73 -20.10
CA GLY A 149 -6.17 -3.08 -20.59
C GLY A 149 -4.69 -3.36 -20.91
N PHE A 150 -3.87 -2.33 -21.14
CA PHE A 150 -2.43 -2.48 -21.35
C PHE A 150 -1.60 -2.07 -20.11
N VAL A 151 -2.25 -1.75 -18.99
CA VAL A 151 -1.58 -1.49 -17.70
C VAL A 151 -1.52 -2.79 -16.91
N ASN A 152 -0.31 -3.33 -16.75
CA ASN A 152 -0.07 -4.59 -16.06
C ASN A 152 1.27 -4.55 -15.34
N GLY A 153 1.31 -4.87 -14.06
CA GLY A 153 2.49 -4.78 -13.20
C GLY A 153 2.73 -3.39 -12.62
N ALA A 154 1.81 -2.45 -12.80
CA ALA A 154 1.96 -1.10 -12.27
C ALA A 154 1.63 -1.05 -10.77
N CYS A 155 2.38 -0.21 -10.04
CA CYS A 155 2.05 0.19 -8.67
C CYS A 155 1.91 1.72 -8.64
N ILE A 156 0.69 2.23 -8.46
CA ILE A 156 0.38 3.66 -8.60
C ILE A 156 0.37 4.35 -7.23
N PRO A 157 1.29 5.28 -6.94
CA PRO A 157 1.24 6.07 -5.72
C PRO A 157 0.08 7.06 -5.75
N ILE A 158 -0.65 7.13 -4.62
CA ILE A 158 -1.73 8.10 -4.38
C ILE A 158 -1.44 8.70 -3.01
N ASP A 159 -0.57 9.70 -2.96
CA ASP A 159 0.12 10.08 -1.72
C ASP A 159 0.39 11.58 -1.54
N GLY A 160 -0.23 12.43 -2.36
CA GLY A 160 -0.02 13.87 -2.30
C GLY A 160 1.43 14.30 -2.60
N ALA A 161 2.12 13.51 -3.44
CA ALA A 161 3.51 13.67 -3.81
C ALA A 161 4.53 13.35 -2.69
N PHE A 162 4.11 12.66 -1.62
CA PHE A 162 4.99 12.28 -0.53
C PHE A 162 6.22 11.49 -1.03
N ALA A 163 6.00 10.46 -1.86
CA ALA A 163 7.08 9.63 -2.39
C ALA A 163 7.95 10.34 -3.45
N ALA A 164 7.45 11.41 -4.05
CA ALA A 164 8.21 12.19 -5.05
C ALA A 164 9.08 13.29 -4.43
N TYR A 165 8.81 13.67 -3.16
CA TYR A 165 9.45 14.80 -2.51
C TYR A 165 10.80 14.42 -1.93
N SER A 166 11.84 15.13 -2.35
CA SER A 166 13.23 14.92 -1.89
C SER A 166 13.59 15.67 -0.60
N GLY A 167 12.69 16.50 -0.08
CA GLY A 167 12.93 17.30 1.13
C GLY A 167 13.55 18.68 0.88
N VAL A 168 13.69 19.10 -0.38
CA VAL A 168 14.23 20.41 -0.80
C VAL A 168 13.32 21.08 -1.79
#